data_dff457263fd9437938b9b148748fa388
#
_entry.id   dff457263fd9437938b9b148748fa388
#
_cell.length_a   1.000
_cell.length_b   1.000
_cell.length_c   1.000
_cell.angle_alpha   90.00
_cell.angle_beta   90.00
_cell.angle_gamma   90.00
#
_symmetry.space_group_name_H-M   'P 1'
#
loop_
_entity.id
_entity.type
_entity.pdbx_description
1 polymer ?
#
loop_
_entity_poly.entity_id
_entity_poly.type
_entity_poly.pdbx_seq_one_letter_code
_entity_poly.pdbx_strand_id
1 'polypeptide(L)'
;PTRRSSDLEKQQHIVPIPHERTYRRKQILPTSHFYNTLLDYSDLIADFEAWEAKRGKFTFCQYPFFLSIWAKIRIMEHDARRQMEIKAREAFFDSITTRKSVNQYLVLKIRRDCLVEDSLKGVSEVVGAGGEEIKKGLRIEFKGEEGIDAGGLRKEWFLLLVRDVLNPEHGMLRL
;
A
#
# COMPACT_ATOMS: atom_id res chain seq x y z
N PRO A 1 -56.56 -0.91 -4.82
CA PRO A 1 -55.88 0.33 -4.50
C PRO A 1 -54.39 0.15 -4.66
N THR A 2 -53.91 0.65 -5.75
CA THR A 2 -52.53 0.67 -6.19
C THR A 2 -51.73 1.66 -5.35
N ARG A 3 -50.74 1.21 -4.57
CA ARG A 3 -49.78 2.08 -3.93
C ARG A 3 -48.78 2.54 -4.98
N ARG A 4 -48.71 3.87 -5.17
CA ARG A 4 -47.82 4.57 -6.07
C ARG A 4 -46.37 4.39 -5.61
N SER A 5 -45.52 4.01 -6.54
CA SER A 5 -44.07 4.00 -6.46
C SER A 5 -43.49 5.43 -6.61
N SER A 6 -43.63 6.25 -5.57
CA SER A 6 -43.11 7.64 -5.56
C SER A 6 -42.05 7.92 -4.49
N ASP A 7 -41.50 6.90 -3.84
CA ASP A 7 -40.55 7.07 -2.74
C ASP A 7 -39.11 6.66 -3.05
N LEU A 8 -38.76 6.44 -4.31
CA LEU A 8 -37.41 6.01 -4.73
C LEU A 8 -36.53 7.11 -5.31
N GLU A 9 -37.00 8.35 -5.31
CA GLU A 9 -36.20 9.51 -5.79
C GLU A 9 -35.84 10.50 -4.67
N LYS A 10 -35.49 10.03 -3.47
CA LYS A 10 -34.61 10.82 -2.62
C LYS A 10 -33.17 10.59 -3.03
N GLN A 11 -32.80 11.19 -4.17
CA GLN A 11 -31.41 11.48 -4.47
C GLN A 11 -30.81 12.17 -3.25
N GLN A 12 -29.96 11.47 -2.54
CA GLN A 12 -29.11 12.06 -1.53
C GLN A 12 -28.29 13.14 -2.24
N HIS A 13 -28.69 14.38 -2.09
CA HIS A 13 -27.86 15.54 -2.40
C HIS A 13 -26.65 15.47 -1.47
N ILE A 14 -25.60 14.78 -1.92
CA ILE A 14 -24.28 14.86 -1.29
C ILE A 14 -23.84 16.31 -1.48
N VAL A 15 -24.02 17.12 -0.44
CA VAL A 15 -23.50 18.49 -0.41
C VAL A 15 -21.98 18.36 -0.42
N PRO A 16 -21.29 18.85 -1.46
CA PRO A 16 -19.83 18.73 -1.53
C PRO A 16 -19.21 19.46 -0.34
N ILE A 17 -18.29 18.79 0.36
CA ILE A 17 -17.56 19.37 1.49
C ILE A 17 -16.84 20.63 0.99
N PRO A 18 -16.85 21.75 1.75
CA PRO A 18 -16.27 23.04 1.33
C PRO A 18 -14.83 22.97 0.81
N HIS A 19 -14.03 22.02 1.31
CA HIS A 19 -12.66 21.74 0.84
C HIS A 19 -12.60 21.23 -0.59
N GLU A 20 -13.54 20.38 -1.02
CA GLU A 20 -13.59 19.86 -2.39
C GLU A 20 -13.82 20.97 -3.42
N ARG A 21 -14.62 21.99 -3.07
CA ARG A 21 -14.85 23.15 -3.92
C ARG A 21 -13.59 24.02 -4.09
N THR A 22 -12.76 24.13 -3.06
CA THR A 22 -11.55 24.95 -3.08
C THR A 22 -10.44 24.29 -3.92
N TYR A 23 -10.33 22.97 -3.87
CA TYR A 23 -9.41 22.21 -4.70
C TYR A 23 -9.81 22.24 -6.19
N ARG A 24 -11.10 22.05 -6.50
CA ARG A 24 -11.61 22.08 -7.88
C ARG A 24 -11.34 23.40 -8.60
N ARG A 25 -11.33 24.53 -7.87
CA ARG A 25 -11.06 25.86 -8.47
C ARG A 25 -9.60 26.05 -8.91
N LYS A 26 -8.66 25.24 -8.40
CA LYS A 26 -7.23 25.30 -8.78
C LYS A 26 -6.83 24.27 -9.81
N GLN A 27 -7.66 23.28 -10.09
CA GLN A 27 -7.40 22.29 -11.12
C GLN A 27 -7.80 22.80 -12.48
N ILE A 28 -6.86 22.89 -13.42
CA ILE A 28 -7.09 23.26 -14.81
C ILE A 28 -7.87 22.14 -15.52
N LEU A 29 -7.53 20.89 -15.23
CA LEU A 29 -8.20 19.70 -15.75
C LEU A 29 -8.58 18.75 -14.60
N PRO A 30 -9.77 18.12 -14.67
CA PRO A 30 -10.14 17.08 -13.71
C PRO A 30 -9.16 15.90 -13.77
N THR A 31 -8.84 15.29 -12.61
CA THR A 31 -7.95 14.13 -12.55
C THR A 31 -8.43 12.97 -13.42
N SER A 32 -9.77 12.82 -13.57
CA SER A 32 -10.38 11.79 -14.42
C SER A 32 -10.05 11.89 -15.91
N HIS A 33 -9.51 13.02 -16.38
CA HIS A 33 -9.06 13.17 -17.77
C HIS A 33 -7.69 12.55 -18.04
N PHE A 34 -6.95 12.19 -16.98
CA PHE A 34 -5.60 11.67 -17.12
C PHE A 34 -5.53 10.15 -17.15
N TYR A 35 -6.50 9.44 -16.60
CA TYR A 35 -6.50 7.99 -16.56
C TYR A 35 -7.69 7.41 -17.34
N ASN A 36 -7.50 6.19 -17.86
CA ASN A 36 -8.53 5.48 -18.61
C ASN A 36 -8.88 4.16 -17.89
N THR A 37 -10.10 4.07 -17.37
CA THR A 37 -10.60 2.89 -16.66
C THR A 37 -10.78 1.67 -17.55
N LEU A 38 -10.81 1.82 -18.87
CA LEU A 38 -10.83 0.68 -19.79
C LEU A 38 -9.54 -0.15 -19.68
N LEU A 39 -8.43 0.48 -19.29
CA LEU A 39 -7.15 -0.23 -19.06
C LEU A 39 -7.22 -1.20 -17.87
N ASP A 40 -8.15 -1.01 -16.95
CA ASP A 40 -8.34 -1.89 -15.80
C ASP A 40 -8.76 -3.31 -16.23
N TYR A 41 -9.32 -3.47 -17.43
CA TYR A 41 -9.70 -4.76 -18.02
C TYR A 41 -8.59 -5.40 -18.86
N SER A 42 -7.45 -4.72 -19.05
CA SER A 42 -6.30 -5.27 -19.75
C SER A 42 -5.46 -6.16 -18.84
N ASP A 43 -4.54 -6.92 -19.43
CA ASP A 43 -3.55 -7.68 -18.66
C ASP A 43 -2.46 -6.74 -18.12
N LEU A 44 -2.77 -6.08 -17.01
CA LEU A 44 -1.89 -5.12 -16.34
C LEU A 44 -0.58 -5.75 -15.86
N ILE A 45 -0.62 -7.03 -15.51
CA ILE A 45 0.56 -7.73 -15.01
C ILE A 45 1.53 -8.03 -16.15
N ALA A 46 1.02 -8.53 -17.28
CA ALA A 46 1.85 -8.73 -18.45
C ALA A 46 2.44 -7.42 -18.99
N ASP A 47 1.67 -6.31 -18.94
CA ASP A 47 2.15 -4.98 -19.30
C ASP A 47 3.30 -4.52 -18.38
N PHE A 48 3.14 -4.71 -17.07
CA PHE A 48 4.16 -4.40 -16.07
C PHE A 48 5.44 -5.24 -16.27
N GLU A 49 5.31 -6.53 -16.45
CA GLU A 49 6.46 -7.44 -16.67
C GLU A 49 7.21 -7.12 -17.96
N ALA A 50 6.49 -6.74 -19.03
CA ALA A 50 7.09 -6.30 -20.28
C ALA A 50 7.85 -4.98 -20.12
N TRP A 51 7.30 -4.04 -19.33
CA TRP A 51 7.94 -2.77 -18.99
C TRP A 51 9.22 -2.98 -18.19
N GLU A 52 9.13 -3.77 -17.13
CA GLU A 52 10.27 -4.06 -16.26
C GLU A 52 11.41 -4.77 -17.02
N ALA A 53 11.06 -5.75 -17.85
CA ALA A 53 12.02 -6.50 -18.68
C ALA A 53 12.59 -5.68 -19.85
N LYS A 54 12.18 -4.41 -20.02
CA LYS A 54 12.63 -3.50 -21.09
C LYS A 54 12.55 -4.16 -22.50
N ARG A 55 11.47 -4.90 -22.75
CA ARG A 55 11.31 -5.66 -24.01
C ARG A 55 11.03 -4.81 -25.25
N GLY A 56 11.26 -3.50 -25.20
CA GLY A 56 11.25 -2.59 -26.34
C GLY A 56 9.89 -2.34 -27.00
N LYS A 57 8.80 -2.90 -26.46
CA LYS A 57 7.43 -2.65 -26.89
C LYS A 57 6.81 -1.54 -26.08
N PHE A 58 5.80 -0.87 -26.66
CA PHE A 58 4.97 0.06 -25.91
C PHE A 58 4.30 -0.68 -24.73
N THR A 59 4.33 -0.03 -23.56
CA THR A 59 3.64 -0.49 -22.36
C THR A 59 2.99 0.70 -21.66
N PHE A 60 1.82 0.51 -21.07
CA PHE A 60 1.13 1.56 -20.33
C PHE A 60 1.85 1.94 -19.02
N CYS A 61 2.63 1.04 -18.45
CA CYS A 61 3.45 1.29 -17.27
C CYS A 61 4.53 2.35 -17.49
N GLN A 62 4.91 2.66 -18.75
CA GLN A 62 5.78 3.80 -19.07
C GLN A 62 5.11 5.15 -18.75
N TYR A 63 3.80 5.18 -18.73
CA TYR A 63 2.98 6.38 -18.53
C TYR A 63 1.96 6.19 -17.43
N PRO A 64 2.40 6.15 -16.15
CA PRO A 64 1.53 5.76 -15.01
C PRO A 64 0.34 6.69 -14.81
N PHE A 65 0.30 7.88 -15.39
CA PHE A 65 -0.84 8.77 -15.33
C PHE A 65 -2.06 8.25 -16.11
N PHE A 66 -1.88 7.34 -17.08
CA PHE A 66 -2.99 6.67 -17.76
C PHE A 66 -3.67 5.61 -16.90
N LEU A 67 -2.97 5.09 -15.89
CA LEU A 67 -3.45 4.02 -15.04
C LEU A 67 -4.33 4.57 -13.93
N SER A 68 -5.46 3.92 -13.68
CA SER A 68 -6.31 4.19 -12.54
C SER A 68 -5.58 3.87 -11.21
N ILE A 69 -6.11 4.38 -10.10
CA ILE A 69 -5.59 4.02 -8.77
C ILE A 69 -5.69 2.51 -8.55
N TRP A 70 -6.78 1.88 -9.00
CA TRP A 70 -6.97 0.44 -8.89
C TRP A 70 -5.89 -0.34 -9.67
N ALA A 71 -5.62 0.04 -10.92
CA ALA A 71 -4.56 -0.56 -11.73
C ALA A 71 -3.18 -0.44 -11.05
N LYS A 72 -2.86 0.74 -10.52
CA LYS A 72 -1.61 0.98 -9.77
C LYS A 72 -1.50 0.07 -8.55
N ILE A 73 -2.56 -0.05 -7.75
CA ILE A 73 -2.59 -0.93 -6.59
C ILE A 73 -2.32 -2.38 -7.01
N ARG A 74 -3.00 -2.87 -8.05
CA ARG A 74 -2.82 -4.25 -8.55
C ARG A 74 -1.38 -4.53 -8.97
N ILE A 75 -0.76 -3.61 -9.69
CA ILE A 75 0.64 -3.74 -10.12
C ILE A 75 1.58 -3.75 -8.91
N MET A 76 1.40 -2.80 -7.98
CA MET A 76 2.23 -2.70 -6.77
C MET A 76 2.09 -3.93 -5.88
N GLU A 77 0.88 -4.47 -5.71
CA GLU A 77 0.65 -5.72 -4.97
C GLU A 77 1.34 -6.92 -5.62
N HIS A 78 1.28 -7.01 -6.94
CA HIS A 78 1.95 -8.08 -7.70
C HIS A 78 3.47 -7.99 -7.50
N ASP A 79 4.04 -6.82 -7.70
CA ASP A 79 5.49 -6.61 -7.55
C ASP A 79 5.95 -6.88 -6.12
N ALA A 80 5.26 -6.36 -5.12
CA ALA A 80 5.58 -6.59 -3.72
C ALA A 80 5.52 -8.09 -3.36
N ARG A 81 4.48 -8.80 -3.82
CA ARG A 81 4.34 -10.24 -3.59
C ARG A 81 5.50 -11.01 -4.21
N ARG A 82 5.85 -10.71 -5.45
CA ARG A 82 6.97 -11.33 -6.16
C ARG A 82 8.31 -11.12 -5.43
N GLN A 83 8.57 -9.89 -4.96
CA GLN A 83 9.78 -9.58 -4.18
C GLN A 83 9.81 -10.37 -2.87
N MET A 84 8.71 -10.44 -2.13
CA MET A 84 8.61 -11.23 -0.91
C MET A 84 8.85 -12.73 -1.15
N GLU A 85 8.32 -13.29 -2.24
CA GLU A 85 8.52 -14.70 -2.61
C GLU A 85 9.98 -15.01 -2.97
N ILE A 86 10.65 -14.08 -3.68
CA ILE A 86 12.07 -14.20 -3.98
C ILE A 86 12.88 -14.22 -2.68
N LYS A 87 12.65 -13.28 -1.78
CA LYS A 87 13.36 -13.20 -0.50
C LYS A 87 13.08 -14.40 0.41
N ALA A 88 11.87 -14.93 0.42
CA ALA A 88 11.54 -16.13 1.16
C ALA A 88 12.30 -17.36 0.63
N ARG A 89 12.43 -17.49 -0.70
CA ARG A 89 13.22 -18.57 -1.32
C ARG A 89 14.71 -18.42 -1.04
N GLU A 90 15.27 -17.21 -1.16
CA GLU A 90 16.67 -16.94 -0.80
C GLU A 90 16.94 -17.34 0.66
N ALA A 91 16.13 -16.87 1.59
CA ALA A 91 16.28 -17.20 3.02
C ALA A 91 16.17 -18.72 3.28
N PHE A 92 15.31 -19.44 2.55
CA PHE A 92 15.19 -20.89 2.64
C PHE A 92 16.47 -21.58 2.18
N PHE A 93 17.01 -21.23 1.01
CA PHE A 93 18.25 -21.80 0.50
C PHE A 93 19.44 -21.49 1.42
N ASP A 94 19.53 -20.27 1.92
CA ASP A 94 20.59 -19.86 2.86
C ASP A 94 20.51 -20.68 4.15
N SER A 95 19.31 -20.97 4.67
CA SER A 95 19.13 -21.78 5.85
C SER A 95 19.63 -23.21 5.69
N ILE A 96 19.44 -23.78 4.50
CA ILE A 96 19.94 -25.13 4.15
C ILE A 96 21.47 -25.12 4.02
N THR A 97 22.00 -24.13 3.29
CA THR A 97 23.43 -24.05 2.96
C THR A 97 24.28 -23.72 4.18
N THR A 98 23.84 -22.78 5.01
CA THR A 98 24.60 -22.32 6.18
C THR A 98 24.30 -23.12 7.44
N ARG A 99 23.26 -23.96 7.44
CA ARG A 99 22.69 -24.66 8.62
C ARG A 99 22.34 -23.70 9.76
N LYS A 100 22.12 -22.43 9.47
CA LYS A 100 21.68 -21.41 10.43
C LYS A 100 20.22 -21.06 10.15
N SER A 101 19.48 -20.77 11.21
CA SER A 101 18.12 -20.24 11.07
C SER A 101 18.19 -18.84 10.48
N VAL A 102 17.75 -18.69 9.23
CA VAL A 102 17.64 -17.40 8.56
C VAL A 102 16.20 -16.93 8.66
N ASN A 103 16.01 -15.70 9.10
CA ASN A 103 14.67 -15.15 9.28
C ASN A 103 14.04 -14.83 7.92
N GLN A 104 12.91 -15.48 7.62
CA GLN A 104 12.17 -15.27 6.37
C GLN A 104 11.35 -13.97 6.39
N TYR A 105 11.16 -13.38 7.57
CA TYR A 105 10.35 -12.20 7.77
C TYR A 105 11.19 -11.06 8.33
N LEU A 106 10.84 -9.85 7.95
CA LEU A 106 11.24 -8.66 8.69
C LEU A 106 10.34 -8.54 9.92
N VAL A 107 10.92 -8.72 11.09
CA VAL A 107 10.20 -8.66 12.37
C VAL A 107 10.42 -7.30 13.01
N LEU A 108 9.35 -6.53 13.19
CA LEU A 108 9.38 -5.30 13.97
C LEU A 108 8.78 -5.55 15.36
N LYS A 109 9.59 -5.30 16.40
CA LYS A 109 9.18 -5.42 17.80
C LYS A 109 8.85 -4.04 18.35
N ILE A 110 7.56 -3.80 18.59
CA ILE A 110 7.00 -2.47 18.79
C ILE A 110 6.31 -2.40 20.15
N ARG A 111 6.56 -1.33 20.91
CA ARG A 111 5.79 -0.97 22.10
C ARG A 111 4.56 -0.18 21.68
N ARG A 112 3.41 -0.44 22.30
CA ARG A 112 2.17 0.26 21.99
C ARG A 112 2.20 1.74 22.34
N ASP A 113 2.86 2.08 23.43
CA ASP A 113 3.05 3.46 23.92
C ASP A 113 4.08 4.28 23.13
N CYS A 114 4.94 3.62 22.35
CA CYS A 114 5.96 4.24 21.51
C CYS A 114 5.86 3.75 20.07
N LEU A 115 4.64 3.58 19.56
CA LEU A 115 4.37 2.89 18.30
C LEU A 115 5.08 3.54 17.10
N VAL A 116 4.97 4.86 16.95
CA VAL A 116 5.59 5.59 15.83
C VAL A 116 7.11 5.56 15.94
N GLU A 117 7.66 5.84 17.13
CA GLU A 117 9.10 5.88 17.36
C GLU A 117 9.74 4.53 17.09
N ASP A 118 9.23 3.45 17.70
CA ASP A 118 9.76 2.10 17.51
C ASP A 118 9.64 1.65 16.04
N SER A 119 8.55 2.02 15.37
CA SER A 119 8.32 1.69 13.96
C SER A 119 9.31 2.38 13.04
N LEU A 120 9.46 3.69 13.16
CA LEU A 120 10.38 4.47 12.33
C LEU A 120 11.82 4.07 12.58
N LYS A 121 12.20 3.83 13.84
CA LYS A 121 13.52 3.34 14.21
C LYS A 121 13.80 1.98 13.57
N GLY A 122 12.89 1.01 13.70
CA GLY A 122 13.07 -0.33 13.14
C GLY A 122 13.19 -0.32 11.62
N VAL A 123 12.36 0.47 10.92
CA VAL A 123 12.45 0.62 9.46
C VAL A 123 13.76 1.32 9.06
N SER A 124 14.15 2.38 9.77
CA SER A 124 15.38 3.14 9.49
C SER A 124 16.64 2.27 9.66
N GLU A 125 16.69 1.43 10.68
CA GLU A 125 17.80 0.50 10.89
C GLU A 125 17.95 -0.48 9.72
N VAL A 126 16.83 -1.02 9.21
CA VAL A 126 16.82 -1.93 8.06
C VAL A 126 17.29 -1.24 6.78
N VAL A 127 16.81 -0.02 6.53
CA VAL A 127 17.21 0.78 5.36
C VAL A 127 18.69 1.14 5.46
N GLY A 128 19.18 1.51 6.64
CA GLY A 128 20.59 1.85 6.88
C GLY A 128 21.54 0.66 6.71
N ALA A 129 21.05 -0.57 6.96
CA ALA A 129 21.82 -1.81 6.76
C ALA A 129 21.94 -2.29 5.30
N GLY A 130 21.39 -1.56 4.33
CA GLY A 130 21.45 -1.91 2.90
C GLY A 130 20.10 -2.17 2.24
N GLY A 131 19.01 -2.13 3.00
CA GLY A 131 17.64 -2.09 2.47
C GLY A 131 17.08 -3.40 1.88
N GLU A 132 17.86 -4.45 1.67
CA GLU A 132 17.38 -5.70 1.06
C GLU A 132 16.38 -6.45 1.97
N GLU A 133 16.56 -6.35 3.29
CA GLU A 133 15.66 -6.95 4.27
C GLU A 133 14.24 -6.38 4.24
N ILE A 134 14.07 -5.14 3.76
CA ILE A 134 12.75 -4.49 3.65
C ILE A 134 11.84 -5.18 2.63
N LYS A 135 12.41 -5.96 1.72
CA LYS A 135 11.67 -6.74 0.72
C LYS A 135 11.11 -8.05 1.28
N LYS A 136 11.47 -8.42 2.50
CA LYS A 136 10.90 -9.58 3.18
C LYS A 136 9.46 -9.32 3.62
N GLY A 137 8.69 -10.39 3.81
CA GLY A 137 7.37 -10.29 4.42
C GLY A 137 7.45 -9.66 5.82
N LEU A 138 6.61 -8.66 6.08
CA LEU A 138 6.58 -7.97 7.37
C LEU A 138 5.81 -8.77 8.42
N ARG A 139 6.39 -8.90 9.61
CA ARG A 139 5.74 -9.43 10.83
C ARG A 139 5.85 -8.42 11.95
N ILE A 140 4.75 -8.18 12.63
CA ILE A 140 4.68 -7.28 13.79
C ILE A 140 4.59 -8.10 15.08
N GLU A 141 5.39 -7.75 16.07
CA GLU A 141 5.34 -8.27 17.43
C GLU A 141 5.17 -7.09 18.39
N PHE A 142 4.04 -7.03 19.09
CA PHE A 142 3.87 -6.07 20.18
C PHE A 142 4.58 -6.59 21.43
N LYS A 143 5.46 -5.77 22.00
CA LYS A 143 6.22 -6.13 23.20
C LYS A 143 5.28 -6.30 24.40
N GLY A 144 5.38 -7.44 25.06
CA GLY A 144 4.53 -7.78 26.21
C GLY A 144 3.21 -8.44 25.86
N GLU A 145 2.95 -8.69 24.57
CA GLU A 145 1.77 -9.43 24.12
C GLU A 145 2.19 -10.81 23.60
N GLU A 146 1.42 -11.83 23.97
CA GLU A 146 1.57 -13.17 23.39
C GLU A 146 0.71 -13.26 22.13
N GLY A 147 1.32 -13.64 21.02
CA GLY A 147 0.59 -13.87 19.79
C GLY A 147 1.49 -14.03 18.58
N ILE A 148 1.03 -14.84 17.63
CA ILE A 148 1.67 -14.96 16.32
C ILE A 148 0.90 -14.08 15.34
N ASP A 149 1.59 -13.18 14.64
CA ASP A 149 0.97 -12.35 13.61
C ASP A 149 0.54 -13.20 12.41
N ALA A 150 -0.73 -13.59 12.40
CA ALA A 150 -1.40 -14.19 11.25
C ALA A 150 -1.93 -13.14 10.26
N GLY A 151 -1.43 -11.90 10.33
CA GLY A 151 -1.83 -10.78 9.49
C GLY A 151 -2.76 -9.77 10.19
N GLY A 152 -3.32 -10.11 11.35
CA GLY A 152 -4.16 -9.23 12.18
C GLY A 152 -3.35 -8.11 12.81
N LEU A 153 -2.27 -8.47 13.52
CA LEU A 153 -1.40 -7.49 14.19
C LEU A 153 -0.76 -6.50 13.22
N ARG A 154 -0.37 -6.96 12.04
CA ARG A 154 0.17 -6.09 10.99
C ARG A 154 -0.85 -5.07 10.48
N LYS A 155 -2.11 -5.48 10.31
CA LYS A 155 -3.18 -4.57 9.88
C LYS A 155 -3.49 -3.54 10.97
N GLU A 156 -3.57 -3.99 12.22
CA GLU A 156 -3.77 -3.13 13.38
C GLU A 156 -2.63 -2.10 13.51
N TRP A 157 -1.38 -2.58 13.49
CA TRP A 157 -0.21 -1.73 13.54
C TRP A 157 -0.22 -0.66 12.45
N PHE A 158 -0.50 -1.05 11.21
CA PHE A 158 -0.51 -0.11 10.08
C PHE A 158 -1.60 0.95 10.24
N LEU A 159 -2.79 0.55 10.70
CA LEU A 159 -3.88 1.46 10.98
C LEU A 159 -3.51 2.49 12.06
N LEU A 160 -2.93 2.02 13.15
CA LEU A 160 -2.52 2.87 14.28
C LEU A 160 -1.38 3.81 13.85
N LEU A 161 -0.38 3.29 13.12
CA LEU A 161 0.76 4.07 12.64
C LEU A 161 0.31 5.20 11.71
N VAL A 162 -0.50 4.89 10.70
CA VAL A 162 -1.00 5.88 9.74
C VAL A 162 -1.86 6.94 10.44
N ARG A 163 -2.72 6.51 11.37
CA ARG A 163 -3.58 7.41 12.13
C ARG A 163 -2.79 8.42 12.96
N ASP A 164 -1.70 7.95 13.58
CA ASP A 164 -0.87 8.81 14.42
C ASP A 164 0.03 9.71 13.57
N VAL A 165 0.75 9.16 12.59
CA VAL A 165 1.63 9.94 11.69
C VAL A 165 0.87 11.02 10.92
N LEU A 166 -0.37 10.75 10.50
CA LEU A 166 -1.21 11.70 9.78
C LEU A 166 -2.03 12.62 10.70
N ASN A 167 -1.85 12.54 12.02
CA ASN A 167 -2.56 13.40 12.95
C ASN A 167 -2.19 14.88 12.72
N PRO A 168 -3.17 15.78 12.43
CA PRO A 168 -2.91 17.21 12.20
C PRO A 168 -2.21 17.91 13.36
N GLU A 169 -2.37 17.41 14.60
CA GLU A 169 -1.73 17.98 15.79
C GLU A 169 -0.20 17.92 15.74
N HIS A 170 0.35 16.96 15.00
CA HIS A 170 1.81 16.87 14.79
C HIS A 170 2.35 17.92 13.82
N GLY A 171 1.49 18.65 13.11
CA GLY A 171 1.89 19.74 12.22
C GLY A 171 2.64 19.31 10.96
N MET A 172 2.79 18.00 10.73
CA MET A 172 3.48 17.48 9.54
C MET A 172 2.65 17.63 8.26
N LEU A 173 1.33 17.64 8.39
CA LEU A 173 0.41 17.85 7.29
C LEU A 173 -0.46 19.07 7.60
N ARG A 174 -0.40 20.11 6.75
CA ARG A 174 -1.36 21.20 6.77
C ARG A 174 -2.46 20.88 5.76
N LEU A 175 -3.66 20.69 6.29
CA LEU A 175 -4.89 20.56 5.49
C LEU A 175 -5.36 21.92 4.98
#